data_96840a7133e2fd1d6349943ab341bfc5
#
_entry.id   96840a7133e2fd1d6349943ab341bfc5
#
_cell.length_a   1.000
_cell.length_b   1.000
_cell.length_c   1.000
_cell.angle_alpha   90.00
_cell.angle_beta   90.00
_cell.angle_gamma   90.00
#
_symmetry.space_group_name_H-M   'P 1'
#
loop_
_entity.id
_entity.type
_entity.pdbx_description
1 polymer ?
#
loop_
_entity_poly.entity_id
_entity_poly.type
_entity_poly.pdbx_seq_one_letter_code
_entity_poly.pdbx_strand_id
1 'polypeptide(L)'
;MTGGLYMWGPFDPVYGLLLPGLAFLFALITQARVKSTFSRFSGVTTRSGMTGAEVAELLLKSRGITDVRVEPTHGFLSDHYDPRSKTLRLSEAVYAGRSVSALGVAAHETGHALQHADAYAWLNFRSTMVPVVSVMSRLGSWLLPFGMALTFWFGRSAHGGPPNPLGLGFLYCAAIGLAAVVVFSLVTLPVEIDASQRAMRLLGGAGVLVGEEVDGARAVLRAAAWTYVASASAAIVELLRVLSLIAMANNRGRNSR
;
A
#
# COMPACT_ATOMS: atom_id res chain seq x y z
N MET A 1 44.46 7.62 -1.34
CA MET A 1 43.65 7.53 -2.56
C MET A 1 42.20 7.28 -2.19
N THR A 2 41.43 8.32 -1.77
CA THR A 2 40.01 8.22 -1.38
C THR A 2 39.20 9.42 -1.92
N GLY A 3 39.60 9.93 -3.11
CA GLY A 3 39.09 11.17 -3.69
C GLY A 3 38.01 11.03 -4.77
N GLY A 4 37.32 9.90 -4.88
CA GLY A 4 36.43 9.62 -6.02
C GLY A 4 34.92 9.65 -5.78
N LEU A 5 34.42 9.78 -4.56
CA LEU A 5 32.98 9.58 -4.23
C LEU A 5 32.18 10.87 -3.99
N TYR A 6 32.75 12.07 -4.11
CA TYR A 6 32.10 13.33 -3.72
C TYR A 6 31.74 14.29 -4.85
N MET A 7 31.73 13.82 -6.11
CA MET A 7 31.48 14.70 -7.27
C MET A 7 30.01 14.83 -7.68
N TRP A 8 29.12 14.10 -7.04
CA TRP A 8 27.68 14.16 -7.30
C TRP A 8 27.00 14.90 -6.15
N GLY A 9 26.60 16.12 -6.33
CA GLY A 9 25.89 16.97 -5.35
C GLY A 9 24.81 16.23 -4.53
N PRO A 10 23.66 16.83 -4.16
CA PRO A 10 22.64 16.18 -3.31
C PRO A 10 21.95 14.97 -3.96
N PHE A 11 22.43 14.52 -5.13
CA PHE A 11 21.88 13.40 -5.88
C PHE A 11 22.94 12.30 -6.02
N ASP A 12 23.00 11.41 -5.01
CA ASP A 12 23.61 10.11 -5.21
C ASP A 12 22.83 9.36 -6.30
N PRO A 13 23.46 8.95 -7.41
CA PRO A 13 22.75 8.33 -8.54
C PRO A 13 22.03 7.03 -8.13
N VAL A 14 22.54 6.30 -7.15
CA VAL A 14 21.92 5.06 -6.69
C VAL A 14 20.68 5.36 -5.86
N TYR A 15 20.80 6.14 -4.79
CA TYR A 15 19.69 6.44 -3.89
C TYR A 15 18.77 7.54 -4.44
N GLY A 16 19.30 8.46 -5.25
CA GLY A 16 18.53 9.58 -5.79
C GLY A 16 17.72 9.24 -7.05
N LEU A 17 18.17 8.30 -7.86
CA LEU A 17 17.54 8.01 -9.16
C LEU A 17 17.30 6.51 -9.38
N LEU A 18 18.32 5.66 -9.22
CA LEU A 18 18.23 4.25 -9.62
C LEU A 18 17.22 3.47 -8.77
N LEU A 19 17.36 3.50 -7.44
CA LEU A 19 16.45 2.76 -6.54
C LEU A 19 15.01 3.30 -6.59
N PRO A 20 14.74 4.62 -6.54
CA PRO A 20 13.40 5.15 -6.75
C PRO A 20 12.80 4.79 -8.11
N GLY A 21 13.62 4.83 -9.17
CA GLY A 21 13.20 4.42 -10.52
C GLY A 21 12.79 2.94 -10.59
N LEU A 22 13.57 2.04 -9.98
CA LEU A 22 13.24 0.62 -9.89
C LEU A 22 11.99 0.37 -9.05
N ALA A 23 11.84 1.05 -7.91
CA ALA A 23 10.64 0.95 -7.08
C ALA A 23 9.38 1.44 -7.81
N PHE A 24 9.49 2.55 -8.54
CA PHE A 24 8.42 3.08 -9.39
C PHE A 24 8.04 2.10 -10.51
N LEU A 25 9.02 1.56 -11.23
CA LEU A 25 8.80 0.56 -12.27
C LEU A 25 8.11 -0.70 -11.70
N PHE A 26 8.56 -1.17 -10.54
CA PHE A 26 7.92 -2.29 -9.86
C PHE A 26 6.46 -2.01 -9.50
N ALA A 27 6.15 -0.79 -9.01
CA ALA A 27 4.77 -0.38 -8.74
C ALA A 27 3.92 -0.35 -10.02
N LEU A 28 4.44 0.16 -11.14
CA LEU A 28 3.74 0.15 -12.43
C LEU A 28 3.46 -1.27 -12.92
N ILE A 29 4.45 -2.17 -12.83
CA ILE A 29 4.30 -3.58 -13.23
C ILE A 29 3.23 -4.27 -12.39
N THR A 30 3.22 -4.07 -11.08
CA THR A 30 2.23 -4.69 -10.19
C THR A 30 0.84 -4.15 -10.46
N GLN A 31 0.66 -2.84 -10.67
CA GLN A 31 -0.63 -2.24 -11.05
C GLN A 31 -1.15 -2.77 -12.40
N ALA A 32 -0.27 -2.85 -13.40
CA ALA A 32 -0.62 -3.41 -14.69
C ALA A 32 -1.05 -4.88 -14.57
N ARG A 33 -0.36 -5.67 -13.73
CA ARG A 33 -0.73 -7.07 -13.44
C ARG A 33 -2.09 -7.19 -12.77
N VAL A 34 -2.40 -6.37 -11.77
CA VAL A 34 -3.73 -6.38 -11.13
C VAL A 34 -4.80 -6.13 -12.17
N LYS A 35 -4.66 -5.03 -12.94
CA LYS A 35 -5.65 -4.66 -13.96
C LYS A 35 -5.83 -5.75 -15.02
N SER A 36 -4.75 -6.30 -15.55
CA SER A 36 -4.80 -7.35 -16.57
C SER A 36 -5.39 -8.66 -16.02
N THR A 37 -5.01 -9.06 -14.80
CA THR A 37 -5.52 -10.28 -14.17
C THR A 37 -7.00 -10.13 -13.83
N PHE A 38 -7.40 -9.01 -13.24
CA PHE A 38 -8.81 -8.69 -12.99
C PHE A 38 -9.62 -8.73 -14.28
N SER A 39 -9.18 -8.04 -15.33
CA SER A 39 -9.84 -8.01 -16.64
C SER A 39 -9.96 -9.40 -17.28
N ARG A 40 -8.92 -10.22 -17.20
CA ARG A 40 -8.94 -11.60 -17.71
C ARG A 40 -10.04 -12.42 -17.05
N PHE A 41 -10.15 -12.40 -15.73
CA PHE A 41 -11.12 -13.19 -14.98
C PHE A 41 -12.49 -12.51 -14.82
N SER A 42 -12.66 -11.26 -15.24
CA SER A 42 -13.97 -10.61 -15.41
C SER A 42 -14.77 -11.23 -16.55
N GLY A 43 -14.08 -11.78 -17.56
CA GLY A 43 -14.73 -12.48 -18.67
C GLY A 43 -15.11 -13.95 -18.33
N VAL A 44 -14.74 -14.47 -17.16
CA VAL A 44 -15.02 -15.84 -16.74
C VAL A 44 -16.20 -15.83 -15.77
N THR A 45 -17.37 -16.16 -16.25
CA THR A 45 -18.58 -16.32 -15.42
C THR A 45 -18.49 -17.56 -14.55
N THR A 46 -18.84 -17.46 -13.27
CA THR A 46 -18.81 -18.58 -12.34
C THR A 46 -19.98 -19.51 -12.50
N ARG A 47 -19.80 -20.78 -12.17
CA ARG A 47 -20.86 -21.81 -12.21
C ARG A 47 -21.97 -21.53 -11.20
N SER A 48 -21.67 -20.90 -10.08
CA SER A 48 -22.67 -20.51 -9.08
C SER A 48 -23.67 -19.50 -9.61
N GLY A 49 -23.29 -18.68 -10.62
CA GLY A 49 -24.12 -17.61 -11.16
C GLY A 49 -24.43 -16.48 -10.19
N MET A 50 -23.85 -16.49 -8.98
CA MET A 50 -24.05 -15.47 -7.96
C MET A 50 -23.32 -14.19 -8.31
N THR A 51 -23.86 -13.05 -7.88
CA THR A 51 -23.17 -11.75 -7.92
C THR A 51 -22.19 -11.63 -6.77
N GLY A 52 -21.22 -10.67 -6.87
CA GLY A 52 -20.34 -10.38 -5.75
C GLY A 52 -21.07 -9.96 -4.48
N ALA A 53 -22.16 -9.19 -4.61
CA ALA A 53 -23.00 -8.82 -3.46
C ALA A 53 -23.64 -10.03 -2.79
N GLU A 54 -24.27 -10.92 -3.58
CA GLU A 54 -24.89 -12.15 -3.06
C GLU A 54 -23.86 -13.06 -2.38
N VAL A 55 -22.64 -13.15 -2.93
CA VAL A 55 -21.54 -13.92 -2.32
C VAL A 55 -21.09 -13.28 -1.00
N ALA A 56 -20.88 -11.95 -0.96
CA ALA A 56 -20.50 -11.26 0.26
C ALA A 56 -21.54 -11.49 1.39
N GLU A 57 -22.82 -11.34 1.09
CA GLU A 57 -23.90 -11.58 2.05
C GLU A 57 -23.95 -13.04 2.52
N LEU A 58 -23.81 -14.00 1.58
CA LEU A 58 -23.76 -15.43 1.90
C LEU A 58 -22.61 -15.73 2.86
N LEU A 59 -21.42 -15.22 2.57
CA LEU A 59 -20.21 -15.48 3.35
C LEU A 59 -20.29 -14.83 4.74
N LEU A 60 -20.78 -13.58 4.85
CA LEU A 60 -21.03 -12.92 6.13
C LEU A 60 -22.03 -13.72 6.99
N LYS A 61 -23.15 -14.10 6.38
CA LYS A 61 -24.21 -14.87 7.05
C LYS A 61 -23.73 -16.24 7.51
N SER A 62 -22.90 -16.92 6.70
CA SER A 62 -22.31 -18.23 7.04
C SER A 62 -21.41 -18.18 8.28
N ARG A 63 -20.94 -16.97 8.64
CA ARG A 63 -20.08 -16.71 9.81
C ARG A 63 -20.84 -16.02 10.95
N GLY A 64 -22.17 -15.91 10.86
CA GLY A 64 -23.00 -15.27 11.86
C GLY A 64 -22.85 -13.75 11.95
N ILE A 65 -22.26 -13.10 10.93
CA ILE A 65 -22.10 -11.65 10.88
C ILE A 65 -23.35 -11.06 10.23
N THR A 66 -24.19 -10.40 11.01
CA THR A 66 -25.48 -9.85 10.56
C THR A 66 -25.55 -8.33 10.61
N ASP A 67 -24.51 -7.68 11.15
CA ASP A 67 -24.44 -6.25 11.37
C ASP A 67 -23.56 -5.51 10.34
N VAL A 68 -23.10 -6.22 9.31
CA VAL A 68 -22.36 -5.66 8.17
C VAL A 68 -23.30 -5.52 6.96
N ARG A 69 -23.38 -4.30 6.41
CA ARG A 69 -24.15 -4.01 5.21
C ARG A 69 -23.28 -4.15 3.97
N VAL A 70 -23.87 -4.60 2.86
CA VAL A 70 -23.23 -4.68 1.55
C VAL A 70 -23.85 -3.63 0.63
N GLU A 71 -23.07 -2.67 0.17
CA GLU A 71 -23.54 -1.52 -0.61
C GLU A 71 -22.69 -1.36 -1.88
N PRO A 72 -23.27 -0.88 -3.01
CA PRO A 72 -22.47 -0.52 -4.17
C PRO A 72 -21.70 0.79 -3.93
N THR A 73 -20.55 0.93 -4.62
CA THR A 73 -19.78 2.19 -4.66
C THR A 73 -19.32 2.50 -6.06
N HIS A 74 -19.14 3.79 -6.37
CA HIS A 74 -18.63 4.23 -7.67
C HIS A 74 -17.10 4.11 -7.72
N GLY A 75 -16.60 3.86 -8.93
CA GLY A 75 -15.16 3.78 -9.22
C GLY A 75 -14.71 2.36 -9.56
N PHE A 76 -13.57 2.28 -10.25
CA PHE A 76 -12.94 1.00 -10.60
C PHE A 76 -11.98 0.56 -9.50
N LEU A 77 -12.12 -0.67 -9.00
CA LEU A 77 -11.33 -1.22 -7.89
C LEU A 77 -11.39 -0.33 -6.62
N SER A 78 -12.59 0.23 -6.34
CA SER A 78 -12.87 1.02 -5.14
C SER A 78 -13.46 0.19 -4.00
N ASP A 79 -13.41 -1.12 -4.16
CA ASP A 79 -13.91 -2.10 -3.21
C ASP A 79 -13.18 -1.94 -1.86
N HIS A 80 -13.93 -1.94 -0.78
CA HIS A 80 -13.36 -1.86 0.57
C HIS A 80 -14.37 -2.20 1.66
N TYR A 81 -13.87 -2.69 2.78
CA TYR A 81 -14.61 -2.78 4.03
C TYR A 81 -14.30 -1.59 4.94
N ASP A 82 -15.33 -0.89 5.40
CA ASP A 82 -15.22 0.18 6.39
C ASP A 82 -15.63 -0.33 7.78
N PRO A 83 -14.68 -0.55 8.70
CA PRO A 83 -14.99 -1.07 10.04
C PRO A 83 -15.75 -0.07 10.93
N ARG A 84 -15.70 1.25 10.62
CA ARG A 84 -16.39 2.27 11.42
C ARG A 84 -17.89 2.26 11.20
N SER A 85 -18.29 2.16 9.93
CA SER A 85 -19.70 2.08 9.52
C SER A 85 -20.20 0.64 9.40
N LYS A 86 -19.34 -0.37 9.59
CA LYS A 86 -19.60 -1.79 9.33
C LYS A 86 -20.25 -2.00 7.97
N THR A 87 -19.63 -1.42 6.95
CA THR A 87 -20.15 -1.44 5.58
C THR A 87 -19.08 -1.98 4.63
N LEU A 88 -19.48 -2.98 3.87
CA LEU A 88 -18.70 -3.55 2.79
C LEU A 88 -19.16 -2.90 1.49
N ARG A 89 -18.31 -2.07 0.89
CA ARG A 89 -18.61 -1.35 -0.35
C ARG A 89 -17.91 -2.02 -1.51
N LEU A 90 -18.70 -2.37 -2.52
CA LEU A 90 -18.23 -3.03 -3.74
C LEU A 90 -18.44 -2.12 -4.94
N SER A 91 -17.43 -2.00 -5.80
CA SER A 91 -17.54 -1.32 -7.07
C SER A 91 -18.67 -1.95 -7.92
N GLU A 92 -19.28 -1.20 -8.81
CA GLU A 92 -20.41 -1.69 -9.62
C GLU A 92 -20.06 -2.98 -10.38
N ALA A 93 -18.82 -3.06 -10.89
CA ALA A 93 -18.31 -4.23 -11.61
C ALA A 93 -18.17 -5.47 -10.71
N VAL A 94 -17.98 -5.30 -9.41
CA VAL A 94 -17.90 -6.38 -8.41
C VAL A 94 -19.28 -6.64 -7.82
N TYR A 95 -20.02 -5.61 -7.44
CA TYR A 95 -21.34 -5.72 -6.79
C TYR A 95 -22.32 -6.55 -7.61
N ALA A 96 -22.51 -6.19 -8.88
CA ALA A 96 -23.40 -6.88 -9.82
C ALA A 96 -22.70 -7.97 -10.65
N GLY A 97 -21.36 -8.05 -10.57
CA GLY A 97 -20.55 -8.99 -11.35
C GLY A 97 -20.74 -10.44 -10.90
N ARG A 98 -20.76 -11.36 -11.89
CA ARG A 98 -20.90 -12.82 -11.69
C ARG A 98 -19.62 -13.57 -12.10
N SER A 99 -18.53 -12.85 -12.21
CA SER A 99 -17.26 -13.37 -12.68
C SER A 99 -16.37 -13.85 -11.54
N VAL A 100 -15.37 -14.67 -11.87
CA VAL A 100 -14.37 -15.16 -10.91
C VAL A 100 -13.65 -14.01 -10.20
N SER A 101 -13.32 -12.92 -10.92
CA SER A 101 -12.69 -11.75 -10.31
C SER A 101 -13.64 -11.02 -9.36
N ALA A 102 -14.92 -10.83 -9.75
CA ALA A 102 -15.91 -10.17 -8.90
C ALA A 102 -16.12 -10.93 -7.58
N LEU A 103 -16.31 -12.25 -7.65
CA LEU A 103 -16.51 -13.06 -6.46
C LEU A 103 -15.23 -13.13 -5.60
N GLY A 104 -14.06 -13.18 -6.23
CA GLY A 104 -12.77 -13.16 -5.51
C GLY A 104 -12.58 -11.88 -4.71
N VAL A 105 -12.85 -10.69 -5.31
CA VAL A 105 -12.75 -9.40 -4.64
C VAL A 105 -13.81 -9.26 -3.54
N ALA A 106 -15.08 -9.60 -3.81
CA ALA A 106 -16.15 -9.54 -2.81
C ALA A 106 -15.82 -10.41 -1.58
N ALA A 107 -15.28 -11.61 -1.80
CA ALA A 107 -14.85 -12.48 -0.71
C ALA A 107 -13.63 -11.91 0.05
N HIS A 108 -12.72 -11.21 -0.63
CA HIS A 108 -11.58 -10.55 0.02
C HIS A 108 -12.05 -9.46 0.98
N GLU A 109 -12.96 -8.59 0.55
CA GLU A 109 -13.54 -7.55 1.41
C GLU A 109 -14.35 -8.15 2.56
N THR A 110 -15.03 -9.29 2.33
CA THR A 110 -15.64 -10.07 3.40
C THR A 110 -14.57 -10.60 4.36
N GLY A 111 -13.38 -10.98 3.86
CA GLY A 111 -12.24 -11.37 4.70
C GLY A 111 -11.85 -10.31 5.72
N HIS A 112 -11.85 -9.01 5.32
CA HIS A 112 -11.63 -7.89 6.23
C HIS A 112 -12.74 -7.73 7.26
N ALA A 113 -14.00 -7.94 6.87
CA ALA A 113 -15.11 -7.94 7.83
C ALA A 113 -14.96 -9.04 8.88
N LEU A 114 -14.51 -10.24 8.47
CA LEU A 114 -14.21 -11.34 9.40
C LEU A 114 -13.03 -11.00 10.31
N GLN A 115 -11.97 -10.41 9.79
CA GLN A 115 -10.84 -9.95 10.61
C GLN A 115 -11.31 -8.98 11.70
N HIS A 116 -12.21 -8.07 11.35
CA HIS A 116 -12.78 -7.13 12.31
C HIS A 116 -13.64 -7.83 13.36
N ALA A 117 -14.51 -8.76 12.94
CA ALA A 117 -15.34 -9.55 13.85
C ALA A 117 -14.52 -10.43 14.81
N ASP A 118 -13.41 -10.99 14.33
CA ASP A 118 -12.46 -11.80 15.10
C ASP A 118 -11.48 -10.96 15.94
N ALA A 119 -11.60 -9.63 15.95
CA ALA A 119 -10.67 -8.69 16.61
C ALA A 119 -9.19 -8.94 16.24
N TYR A 120 -8.91 -9.22 14.96
CA TYR A 120 -7.57 -9.54 14.45
C TYR A 120 -6.56 -8.43 14.77
N ALA A 121 -5.56 -8.75 15.57
CA ALA A 121 -4.64 -7.76 16.15
C ALA A 121 -3.94 -6.87 15.13
N TRP A 122 -3.50 -7.43 13.99
CA TRP A 122 -2.84 -6.67 12.95
C TRP A 122 -3.76 -5.66 12.25
N LEU A 123 -5.04 -6.03 12.03
CA LEU A 123 -6.04 -5.10 11.48
C LEU A 123 -6.31 -3.95 12.44
N ASN A 124 -6.43 -4.23 13.73
CA ASN A 124 -6.66 -3.21 14.76
C ASN A 124 -5.45 -2.25 14.85
N PHE A 125 -4.24 -2.80 14.84
CA PHE A 125 -3.02 -2.00 14.85
C PHE A 125 -2.89 -1.12 13.59
N ARG A 126 -3.11 -1.71 12.39
CA ARG A 126 -3.17 -0.96 11.12
C ARG A 126 -4.16 0.20 11.20
N SER A 127 -5.37 -0.07 11.68
CA SER A 127 -6.46 0.93 11.77
C SER A 127 -6.10 2.09 12.70
N THR A 128 -5.40 1.80 13.80
CA THR A 128 -4.89 2.82 14.74
C THR A 128 -3.80 3.68 14.11
N MET A 129 -2.97 3.11 13.24
CA MET A 129 -1.90 3.84 12.54
C MET A 129 -2.42 4.78 11.44
N VAL A 130 -3.58 4.52 10.83
CA VAL A 130 -4.10 5.29 9.69
C VAL A 130 -4.11 6.81 9.91
N PRO A 131 -4.65 7.36 11.01
CA PRO A 131 -4.67 8.81 11.22
C PRO A 131 -3.27 9.39 11.36
N VAL A 132 -2.37 8.69 12.07
CA VAL A 132 -0.97 9.12 12.26
C VAL A 132 -0.24 9.18 10.92
N VAL A 133 -0.30 8.09 10.15
CA VAL A 133 0.37 7.99 8.85
C VAL A 133 -0.21 9.01 7.86
N SER A 134 -1.52 9.26 7.87
CA SER A 134 -2.15 10.25 7.01
C SER A 134 -1.65 11.67 7.28
N VAL A 135 -1.48 12.04 8.56
CA VAL A 135 -0.90 13.34 8.94
C VAL A 135 0.57 13.39 8.55
N MET A 136 1.36 12.37 8.88
CA MET A 136 2.78 12.30 8.56
C MET A 136 3.05 12.36 7.05
N SER A 137 2.25 11.68 6.24
CA SER A 137 2.38 11.71 4.77
C SER A 137 2.10 13.11 4.19
N ARG A 138 1.06 13.80 4.70
CA ARG A 138 0.77 15.19 4.28
C ARG A 138 1.88 16.14 4.69
N LEU A 139 2.36 16.06 5.92
CA LEU A 139 3.49 16.88 6.37
C LEU A 139 4.75 16.56 5.58
N GLY A 140 5.05 15.28 5.36
CA GLY A 140 6.21 14.82 4.60
C GLY A 140 6.26 15.36 3.18
N SER A 141 5.10 15.49 2.50
CA SER A 141 5.03 16.08 1.15
C SER A 141 5.50 17.52 1.06
N TRP A 142 5.46 18.27 2.18
CA TRP A 142 5.99 19.63 2.30
C TRP A 142 7.38 19.66 2.93
N LEU A 143 7.58 18.93 4.03
CA LEU A 143 8.84 18.95 4.79
C LEU A 143 10.01 18.47 3.96
N LEU A 144 9.82 17.49 3.09
CA LEU A 144 10.90 16.95 2.29
C LEU A 144 11.44 17.95 1.25
N PRO A 145 10.62 18.52 0.32
CA PRO A 145 11.13 19.47 -0.65
C PRO A 145 11.67 20.75 0.00
N PHE A 146 11.00 21.28 1.03
CA PHE A 146 11.50 22.46 1.75
C PHE A 146 12.80 22.15 2.51
N GLY A 147 12.89 20.99 3.16
CA GLY A 147 14.09 20.54 3.84
C GLY A 147 15.26 20.41 2.88
N MET A 148 15.05 19.82 1.69
CA MET A 148 16.06 19.73 0.65
C MET A 148 16.50 21.13 0.16
N ALA A 149 15.54 21.99 -0.16
CA ALA A 149 15.82 23.34 -0.66
C ALA A 149 16.65 24.14 0.34
N LEU A 150 16.23 24.19 1.61
CA LEU A 150 16.96 24.90 2.65
C LEU A 150 18.33 24.29 2.95
N THR A 151 18.44 22.96 2.92
CA THR A 151 19.71 22.28 3.24
C THR A 151 20.74 22.43 2.14
N PHE A 152 20.36 22.42 0.86
CA PHE A 152 21.29 22.31 -0.25
C PHE A 152 21.37 23.53 -1.17
N TRP A 153 20.29 24.31 -1.34
CA TRP A 153 20.23 25.39 -2.34
C TRP A 153 20.13 26.80 -1.78
N PHE A 154 19.75 26.98 -0.49
CA PHE A 154 19.60 28.30 0.07
C PHE A 154 20.65 28.63 1.13
N GLY A 155 21.06 29.92 1.18
CA GLY A 155 21.96 30.45 2.17
C GLY A 155 23.40 29.98 2.05
N ARG A 156 24.05 29.79 3.19
CA ARG A 156 25.50 29.43 3.27
C ARG A 156 25.80 28.09 2.62
N SER A 157 24.84 27.16 2.62
CA SER A 157 25.00 25.82 2.01
C SER A 157 25.21 25.89 0.50
N ALA A 158 24.57 26.83 -0.20
CA ALA A 158 24.73 27.04 -1.63
C ALA A 158 26.14 27.47 -2.03
N HIS A 159 26.91 28.09 -1.11
CA HIS A 159 28.25 28.59 -1.30
C HIS A 159 29.33 27.72 -0.62
N GLY A 160 29.03 26.45 -0.37
CA GLY A 160 29.97 25.49 0.24
C GLY A 160 30.06 25.58 1.78
N GLY A 161 29.23 26.39 2.43
CA GLY A 161 29.14 26.46 3.88
C GLY A 161 28.41 25.27 4.53
N PRO A 162 28.31 25.25 5.88
CA PRO A 162 27.61 24.19 6.60
C PRO A 162 26.12 24.16 6.23
N PRO A 163 25.47 22.97 6.31
CA PRO A 163 24.06 22.82 6.00
C PRO A 163 23.20 23.71 6.91
N ASN A 164 22.07 24.19 6.38
CA ASN A 164 21.12 24.97 7.16
C ASN A 164 20.47 24.09 8.24
N PRO A 165 20.59 24.42 9.54
CA PRO A 165 20.04 23.60 10.62
C PRO A 165 18.53 23.40 10.53
N LEU A 166 17.76 24.39 10.08
CA LEU A 166 16.31 24.30 9.90
C LEU A 166 15.97 23.33 8.77
N GLY A 167 16.68 23.40 7.66
CA GLY A 167 16.49 22.45 6.53
C GLY A 167 16.81 21.02 6.95
N LEU A 168 17.89 20.82 7.69
CA LEU A 168 18.27 19.52 8.23
C LEU A 168 17.21 19.00 9.23
N GLY A 169 16.67 19.87 10.07
CA GLY A 169 15.54 19.54 10.97
C GLY A 169 14.30 19.05 10.20
N PHE A 170 13.96 19.69 9.09
CA PHE A 170 12.86 19.24 8.22
C PHE A 170 13.12 17.85 7.60
N LEU A 171 14.35 17.57 7.18
CA LEU A 171 14.72 16.24 6.66
C LEU A 171 14.61 15.16 7.75
N TYR A 172 15.01 15.43 8.99
CA TYR A 172 14.82 14.48 10.09
C TYR A 172 13.33 14.23 10.39
N CYS A 173 12.51 15.28 10.42
CA CYS A 173 11.06 15.13 10.60
C CYS A 173 10.43 14.30 9.46
N ALA A 174 10.86 14.55 8.21
CA ALA A 174 10.42 13.77 7.05
C ALA A 174 10.83 12.30 7.17
N ALA A 175 12.06 12.01 7.61
CA ALA A 175 12.56 10.65 7.83
C ALA A 175 11.75 9.89 8.89
N ILE A 176 11.38 10.55 10.00
CA ILE A 176 10.53 9.96 11.04
C ILE A 176 9.14 9.63 10.47
N GLY A 177 8.55 10.56 9.71
CA GLY A 177 7.27 10.33 9.03
C GLY A 177 7.32 9.15 8.05
N LEU A 178 8.38 9.06 7.24
CA LEU A 178 8.61 7.94 6.32
C LEU A 178 8.84 6.62 7.05
N ALA A 179 9.52 6.61 8.18
CA ALA A 179 9.67 5.41 9.01
C ALA A 179 8.30 4.89 9.49
N ALA A 180 7.39 5.79 9.89
CA ALA A 180 6.01 5.40 10.23
C ALA A 180 5.25 4.83 9.01
N VAL A 181 5.44 5.38 7.80
CA VAL A 181 4.88 4.84 6.56
C VAL A 181 5.43 3.45 6.24
N VAL A 182 6.73 3.22 6.44
CA VAL A 182 7.36 1.89 6.27
C VAL A 182 6.73 0.88 7.22
N VAL A 183 6.63 1.20 8.52
CA VAL A 183 6.00 0.32 9.52
C VAL A 183 4.55 0.02 9.13
N PHE A 184 3.78 1.02 8.75
CA PHE A 184 2.40 0.85 8.29
C PHE A 184 2.30 -0.09 7.08
N SER A 185 3.17 0.08 6.10
CA SER A 185 3.20 -0.75 4.89
C SER A 185 3.53 -2.21 5.24
N LEU A 186 4.49 -2.45 6.14
CA LEU A 186 4.86 -3.79 6.59
C LEU A 186 3.75 -4.45 7.41
N VAL A 187 3.05 -3.70 8.26
CA VAL A 187 1.89 -4.17 9.03
C VAL A 187 0.70 -4.49 8.13
N THR A 188 0.55 -3.77 7.02
CA THR A 188 -0.53 -4.01 6.06
C THR A 188 -0.37 -5.36 5.35
N LEU A 189 0.85 -5.83 5.07
CA LEU A 189 1.08 -7.11 4.38
C LEU A 189 0.41 -8.32 5.05
N PRO A 190 0.60 -8.62 6.35
CA PRO A 190 -0.08 -9.76 6.99
C PRO A 190 -1.60 -9.60 7.02
N VAL A 191 -2.12 -8.38 7.12
CA VAL A 191 -3.56 -8.12 7.07
C VAL A 191 -4.14 -8.56 5.72
N GLU A 192 -3.53 -8.13 4.62
CA GLU A 192 -3.99 -8.42 3.26
C GLU A 192 -3.83 -9.90 2.88
N ILE A 193 -2.73 -10.51 3.32
CA ILE A 193 -2.49 -11.94 3.11
C ILE A 193 -3.55 -12.78 3.86
N ASP A 194 -3.82 -12.46 5.13
CA ASP A 194 -4.81 -13.18 5.92
C ASP A 194 -6.24 -12.97 5.38
N ALA A 195 -6.61 -11.73 4.97
CA ALA A 195 -7.91 -11.48 4.32
C ALA A 195 -8.08 -12.34 3.05
N SER A 196 -7.06 -12.39 2.19
CA SER A 196 -7.06 -13.22 0.99
C SER A 196 -7.15 -14.72 1.31
N GLN A 197 -6.48 -15.19 2.35
CA GLN A 197 -6.55 -16.59 2.78
C GLN A 197 -7.95 -16.93 3.33
N ARG A 198 -8.57 -16.02 4.10
CA ARG A 198 -9.94 -16.17 4.58
C ARG A 198 -10.91 -16.22 3.40
N ALA A 199 -10.78 -15.32 2.42
CA ALA A 199 -11.57 -15.32 1.20
C ALA A 199 -11.51 -16.68 0.48
N MET A 200 -10.31 -17.20 0.24
CA MET A 200 -10.13 -18.48 -0.46
C MET A 200 -10.74 -19.67 0.30
N ARG A 201 -10.59 -19.70 1.63
CA ARG A 201 -11.21 -20.74 2.48
C ARG A 201 -12.73 -20.67 2.43
N LEU A 202 -13.30 -19.47 2.45
CA LEU A 202 -14.76 -19.26 2.43
C LEU A 202 -15.34 -19.66 1.08
N LEU A 203 -14.76 -19.20 -0.03
CA LEU A 203 -15.23 -19.51 -1.38
C LEU A 203 -15.21 -21.01 -1.66
N GLY A 204 -14.12 -21.70 -1.25
CA GLY A 204 -14.03 -23.15 -1.39
C GLY A 204 -14.96 -23.90 -0.45
N GLY A 205 -15.05 -23.50 0.83
CA GLY A 205 -15.89 -24.14 1.83
C GLY A 205 -17.39 -24.00 1.57
N ALA A 206 -17.82 -22.89 0.97
CA ALA A 206 -19.21 -22.65 0.57
C ALA A 206 -19.56 -23.26 -0.81
N GLY A 207 -18.58 -23.82 -1.53
CA GLY A 207 -18.80 -24.35 -2.88
C GLY A 207 -19.16 -23.29 -3.92
N VAL A 208 -18.87 -22.01 -3.64
CA VAL A 208 -19.18 -20.87 -4.53
C VAL A 208 -18.31 -20.89 -5.77
N LEU A 209 -17.04 -21.25 -5.62
CA LEU A 209 -16.09 -21.46 -6.72
C LEU A 209 -15.60 -22.91 -6.71
N VAL A 210 -15.47 -23.50 -7.89
CA VAL A 210 -15.03 -24.88 -8.05
C VAL A 210 -13.98 -25.03 -9.16
N GLY A 211 -13.04 -25.96 -8.96
CA GLY A 211 -12.00 -26.28 -9.96
C GLY A 211 -11.16 -25.06 -10.34
N GLU A 212 -11.03 -24.78 -11.64
CA GLU A 212 -10.22 -23.68 -12.18
C GLU A 212 -10.67 -22.28 -11.74
N GLU A 213 -11.93 -22.11 -11.33
CA GLU A 213 -12.43 -20.85 -10.79
C GLU A 213 -11.70 -20.45 -9.50
N VAL A 214 -11.38 -21.43 -8.66
CA VAL A 214 -10.60 -21.23 -7.41
C VAL A 214 -9.20 -20.72 -7.75
N ASP A 215 -8.56 -21.29 -8.76
CA ASP A 215 -7.21 -20.85 -9.19
C ASP A 215 -7.25 -19.46 -9.83
N GLY A 216 -8.32 -19.15 -10.56
CA GLY A 216 -8.57 -17.81 -11.09
C GLY A 216 -8.72 -16.75 -9.99
N ALA A 217 -9.56 -17.01 -8.99
CA ALA A 217 -9.72 -16.12 -7.84
C ALA A 217 -8.41 -15.94 -7.06
N ARG A 218 -7.68 -17.03 -6.84
CA ARG A 218 -6.35 -16.99 -6.21
C ARG A 218 -5.36 -16.14 -7.01
N ALA A 219 -5.39 -16.24 -8.35
CA ALA A 219 -4.54 -15.42 -9.22
C ALA A 219 -4.86 -13.92 -9.08
N VAL A 220 -6.15 -13.55 -9.02
CA VAL A 220 -6.59 -12.15 -8.82
C VAL A 220 -6.11 -11.62 -7.48
N LEU A 221 -6.37 -12.34 -6.38
CA LEU A 221 -5.96 -11.92 -5.03
C LEU A 221 -4.45 -11.87 -4.87
N ARG A 222 -3.72 -12.82 -5.47
CA ARG A 222 -2.25 -12.81 -5.47
C ARG A 222 -1.69 -11.62 -6.25
N ALA A 223 -2.28 -11.25 -7.39
CA ALA A 223 -1.88 -10.07 -8.12
C ALA A 223 -2.05 -8.81 -7.28
N ALA A 224 -3.18 -8.67 -6.58
CA ALA A 224 -3.45 -7.58 -5.66
C ALA A 224 -2.42 -7.54 -4.50
N ALA A 225 -2.08 -8.67 -3.90
CA ALA A 225 -1.11 -8.75 -2.81
C ALA A 225 0.28 -8.19 -3.19
N TRP A 226 0.72 -8.34 -4.45
CA TRP A 226 1.98 -7.78 -4.93
C TRP A 226 2.02 -6.25 -4.93
N THR A 227 0.88 -5.57 -5.00
CA THR A 227 0.84 -4.09 -4.89
C THR A 227 1.23 -3.60 -3.50
N TYR A 228 0.91 -4.34 -2.45
CA TYR A 228 1.32 -4.04 -1.09
C TYR A 228 2.83 -4.25 -0.88
N VAL A 229 3.40 -5.29 -1.52
CA VAL A 229 4.85 -5.50 -1.53
C VAL A 229 5.55 -4.35 -2.26
N ALA A 230 5.01 -3.91 -3.40
CA ALA A 230 5.56 -2.78 -4.14
C ALA A 230 5.48 -1.47 -3.33
N SER A 231 4.37 -1.22 -2.64
CA SER A 231 4.20 -0.05 -1.77
C SER A 231 5.18 -0.05 -0.60
N ALA A 232 5.36 -1.19 0.06
CA ALA A 232 6.34 -1.33 1.14
C ALA A 232 7.78 -1.11 0.63
N SER A 233 8.12 -1.66 -0.54
CA SER A 233 9.42 -1.46 -1.17
C SER A 233 9.67 0.00 -1.50
N ALA A 234 8.68 0.70 -2.06
CA ALA A 234 8.77 2.11 -2.39
C ALA A 234 8.98 2.98 -1.12
N ALA A 235 8.26 2.68 -0.04
CA ALA A 235 8.41 3.38 1.23
C ALA A 235 9.82 3.19 1.84
N ILE A 236 10.36 1.97 1.78
CA ILE A 236 11.73 1.68 2.25
C ILE A 236 12.75 2.44 1.40
N VAL A 237 12.63 2.40 0.07
CA VAL A 237 13.55 3.11 -0.83
C VAL A 237 13.52 4.61 -0.57
N GLU A 238 12.34 5.20 -0.38
CA GLU A 238 12.21 6.62 -0.09
C GLU A 238 12.82 7.00 1.26
N LEU A 239 12.65 6.18 2.28
CA LEU A 239 13.31 6.37 3.58
C LEU A 239 14.84 6.33 3.43
N LEU A 240 15.38 5.33 2.71
CA LEU A 240 16.82 5.22 2.45
C LEU A 240 17.34 6.44 1.69
N ARG A 241 16.59 6.96 0.72
CA ARG A 241 16.91 8.17 -0.01
C ARG A 241 17.04 9.38 0.93
N VAL A 242 16.09 9.57 1.82
CA VAL A 242 16.14 10.70 2.78
C VAL A 242 17.26 10.54 3.79
N LEU A 243 17.51 9.33 4.28
CA LEU A 243 18.64 9.06 5.16
C LEU A 243 19.99 9.33 4.48
N SER A 244 20.14 9.00 3.17
CA SER A 244 21.34 9.33 2.40
C SER A 244 21.54 10.84 2.26
N LEU A 245 20.47 11.62 2.04
CA LEU A 245 20.52 13.08 2.00
C LEU A 245 20.98 13.68 3.34
N ILE A 246 20.46 13.17 4.46
CA ILE A 246 20.86 13.58 5.80
C ILE A 246 22.35 13.27 6.04
N ALA A 247 22.81 12.07 5.67
CA ALA A 247 24.20 11.67 5.81
C ALA A 247 25.15 12.58 5.00
N MET A 248 24.78 12.91 3.75
CA MET A 248 25.53 13.85 2.91
C MET A 248 25.59 15.25 3.53
N ALA A 249 24.48 15.76 4.05
CA ALA A 249 24.42 17.06 4.71
C ALA A 249 25.36 17.11 5.93
N ASN A 250 25.30 16.10 6.79
CA ASN A 250 26.15 16.01 7.98
C ASN A 250 27.65 15.93 7.64
N ASN A 251 28.03 15.21 6.57
CA ASN A 251 29.40 15.12 6.13
C ASN A 251 29.94 16.47 5.61
N ARG A 252 29.13 17.26 4.90
CA ARG A 252 29.48 18.63 4.50
C ARG A 252 29.75 19.53 5.71
N GLY A 253 28.92 19.43 6.75
CA GLY A 253 29.09 20.20 7.97
C GLY A 253 30.36 19.85 8.76
N ARG A 254 30.87 18.64 8.63
CA ARG A 254 32.16 18.21 9.25
C ARG A 254 33.37 18.77 8.50
N ASN A 255 33.32 18.79 7.18
CA ASN A 255 34.43 19.25 6.34
C ASN A 255 34.56 20.78 6.25
N SER A 256 33.56 21.53 6.72
CA SER A 256 33.54 23.00 6.76
C SER A 256 33.99 23.60 8.09
N ARG A 257 34.35 22.76 9.06
CA ARG A 257 34.96 23.12 10.36
C ARG A 257 36.44 22.89 10.33
#